data_34d4ad9e7dcd0a610f9098844c26fd12
#
_entry.id   34d4ad9e7dcd0a610f9098844c26fd12
#
_cell.length_a   1.000
_cell.length_b   1.000
_cell.length_c   1.000
_cell.angle_alpha   90.00
_cell.angle_beta   90.00
_cell.angle_gamma   90.00
#
_symmetry.space_group_name_H-M   'P 1'
#
loop_
_entity.id
_entity.type
_entity.pdbx_description
1 polymer ?
#
loop_
_entity_poly.entity_id
_entity_poly.type
_entity_poly.pdbx_seq_one_letter_code
_entity_poly.pdbx_strand_id
1 'polypeptide(L)' 'MNLKQAKELVRGRLSDKRYEHTINVKKMAVKLAKRYGADEEKAALAAILHDSA' A
#
# COMPACT_ATOMS: atom_id res chain seq x y z
N MET A 1 12.71 4.02 1.22
CA MET A 1 11.42 4.71 0.96
C MET A 1 10.46 4.44 2.13
N ASN A 2 9.81 5.49 2.63
CA ASN A 2 8.82 5.31 3.68
C ASN A 2 7.39 5.27 3.09
N LEU A 3 6.40 4.99 3.94
CA LEU A 3 5.02 4.84 3.50
C LEU A 3 4.46 6.12 2.88
N LYS A 4 4.80 7.27 3.43
CA LYS A 4 4.35 8.56 2.92
C LYS A 4 4.89 8.80 1.51
N GLN A 5 6.17 8.53 1.29
CA GLN A 5 6.78 8.68 -0.03
C GLN A 5 6.17 7.73 -1.05
N ALA A 6 5.90 6.50 -0.65
CA ALA A 6 5.26 5.52 -1.52
C ALA A 6 3.87 5.96 -1.94
N LYS A 7 3.08 6.49 -1.01
CA LYS A 7 1.74 7.00 -1.32
C LYS A 7 1.78 8.17 -2.29
N GLU A 8 2.70 9.11 -2.07
CA GLU A 8 2.83 10.27 -2.95
C GLU A 8 3.25 9.86 -4.36
N LEU A 9 4.17 8.92 -4.47
CA LEU A 9 4.63 8.41 -5.76
C LEU A 9 3.49 7.75 -6.53
N VAL A 10 2.75 6.87 -5.88
CA VAL A 10 1.66 6.12 -6.48
C VAL A 10 0.51 7.04 -6.86
N ARG A 11 0.19 8.02 -6.02
CA ARG A 11 -0.87 8.97 -6.30
C ARG A 11 -0.61 9.77 -7.58
N GLY A 12 0.65 10.09 -7.87
CA GLY A 12 1.00 10.79 -9.10
C GLY A 12 0.91 9.93 -10.35
N ARG A 13 0.85 8.61 -10.20
CA ARG A 13 0.85 7.67 -11.32
C ARG A 13 -0.50 7.02 -11.59
N LEU A 14 -1.37 6.93 -10.59
CA LEU A 14 -2.63 6.21 -10.69
C LEU A 14 -3.81 7.16 -10.79
N SER A 15 -4.86 6.72 -11.49
CA SER A 15 -6.14 7.41 -11.46
C SER A 15 -6.76 7.31 -10.07
N ASP A 16 -7.75 8.16 -9.78
CA ASP A 16 -8.41 8.17 -8.48
C ASP A 16 -8.98 6.79 -8.12
N LYS A 17 -9.59 6.11 -9.10
CA LYS A 17 -10.15 4.79 -8.88
C LYS A 17 -9.06 3.77 -8.52
N ARG A 18 -7.95 3.79 -9.22
CA ARG A 18 -6.84 2.89 -8.95
C ARG A 18 -6.18 3.19 -7.62
N TYR A 19 -6.05 4.47 -7.30
CA TYR A 19 -5.50 4.87 -6.01
C TYR A 19 -6.36 4.34 -4.87
N GLU A 20 -7.69 4.48 -4.99
CA GLU A 20 -8.62 3.98 -4.00
C GLU A 20 -8.48 2.46 -3.84
N HIS A 21 -8.37 1.74 -4.95
CA HIS A 21 -8.15 0.29 -4.92
C HIS A 21 -6.85 -0.06 -4.20
N THR A 22 -5.78 0.67 -4.50
CA THR A 22 -4.48 0.47 -3.87
C THR A 22 -4.56 0.66 -2.36
N ILE A 23 -5.27 1.69 -1.90
CA ILE A 23 -5.43 1.94 -0.46
C ILE A 23 -6.23 0.81 0.19
N ASN A 24 -7.24 0.27 -0.48
CA ASN A 24 -8.01 -0.85 0.04
C ASN A 24 -7.15 -2.11 0.16
N VAL A 25 -6.33 -2.40 -0.83
CA VAL A 25 -5.39 -3.52 -0.79
C VAL A 25 -4.38 -3.33 0.34
N LYS A 26 -3.88 -2.12 0.51
CA LYS A 26 -2.98 -1.78 1.62
C LYS A 26 -3.62 -2.11 2.97
N LYS A 27 -4.87 -1.70 3.17
CA LYS A 27 -5.58 -1.96 4.42
C LYS A 27 -5.71 -3.46 4.68
N MET A 28 -6.02 -4.23 3.66
CA MET A 28 -6.10 -5.69 3.80
C MET A 28 -4.74 -6.29 4.15
N ALA A 29 -3.68 -5.83 3.50
CA ALA A 29 -2.33 -6.32 3.77
C ALA A 29 -1.90 -6.03 5.20
N VAL A 30 -2.19 -4.82 5.70
CA VAL A 30 -1.89 -4.45 7.08
C VAL A 30 -2.67 -5.32 8.07
N LYS A 31 -3.94 -5.55 7.77
CA LYS A 31 -4.79 -6.40 8.62
C LYS A 31 -4.24 -7.83 8.72
N LEU A 32 -3.81 -8.38 7.60
CA LEU A 32 -3.21 -9.71 7.58
C LEU A 32 -1.87 -9.73 8.32
N ALA A 33 -1.07 -8.69 8.15
CA ALA A 33 0.21 -8.59 8.84
C ALA A 33 0.03 -8.57 10.36
N LYS A 34 -0.96 -7.83 10.84
CA LYS A 34 -1.30 -7.82 12.27
C LYS A 34 -1.69 -9.22 12.76
N ARG A 35 -2.51 -9.89 11.98
CA ARG A 35 -3.01 -11.21 12.35
C ARG A 35 -1.89 -12.24 12.48
N TYR A 36 -0.90 -12.16 11.61
CA TYR A 36 0.21 -13.12 11.58
C TYR A 36 1.48 -12.63 12.26
N GLY A 37 1.43 -11.47 12.89
CA GLY A 37 2.59 -10.90 13.57
C GLY A 37 3.69 -10.42 12.63
N ALA A 38 3.36 -10.11 11.39
CA ALA A 38 4.31 -9.60 10.41
C ALA A 38 4.45 -8.08 10.51
N ASP A 39 5.45 -7.52 9.82
CA ASP A 39 5.70 -6.08 9.80
C ASP A 39 4.61 -5.36 8.99
N GLU A 40 3.79 -4.58 9.67
CA GLU A 40 2.68 -3.86 9.06
C GLU A 40 3.14 -2.82 8.04
N GLU A 41 4.21 -2.10 8.34
CA GLU A 41 4.72 -1.08 7.45
C GLU A 41 5.26 -1.67 6.16
N LYS A 42 5.99 -2.77 6.25
CA LYS A 42 6.49 -3.48 5.07
C LYS A 42 5.36 -4.04 4.23
N ALA A 43 4.33 -4.58 4.88
CA ALA A 43 3.15 -5.10 4.19
C ALA A 43 2.42 -3.98 3.44
N ALA A 44 2.26 -2.83 4.08
CA ALA A 44 1.62 -1.67 3.46
C ALA A 44 2.43 -1.15 2.26
N LEU A 45 3.75 -1.05 2.42
CA LEU A 45 4.64 -0.62 1.33
C LEU A 45 4.56 -1.57 0.14
N ALA A 46 4.64 -2.87 0.39
CA ALA A 46 4.57 -3.87 -0.67
C ALA A 46 3.25 -3.79 -1.43
N ALA A 47 2.14 -3.61 -0.71
CA ALA A 47 0.82 -3.51 -1.33
C ALA A 47 0.71 -2.27 -2.21
N ILE A 48 1.21 -1.14 -1.75
CA ILE A 48 1.16 0.11 -2.50
C ILE A 48 2.05 0.04 -3.75
N LEU A 49 3.28 -0.45 -3.59
CA LEU A 49 4.24 -0.51 -4.68
C LEU A 49 3.90 -1.59 -5.71
N HIS A 50 3.19 -2.62 -5.31
CA HIS A 50 2.78 -3.71 -6.21
C HIS A 50 1.95 -3.19 -7.38
N ASP A 51 1.00 -2.31 -7.12
CA ASP A 51 0.12 -1.79 -8.17
C ASP A 51 0.78 -0.69 -9.01
N SER A 52 1.91 -0.14 -8.58
CA SER A 52 2.61 0.89 -9.33
C SER A 52 3.64 0.33 -10.31
N ALA A 53 3.88 -0.97 -10.26
CA ALA A 53 4.83 -1.64 -11.14
C ALA A 53 4.15 -2.08 -12.50
#